data_d44e0251056fc9a5e30437291371e87a
#
_entry.id   d44e0251056fc9a5e30437291371e87a
#
_cell.length_a   1.000
_cell.length_b   1.000
_cell.length_c   1.000
_cell.angle_alpha   90.00
_cell.angle_beta   90.00
_cell.angle_gamma   90.00
#
_symmetry.space_group_name_H-M   'P 1'
#
loop_
_entity.id
_entity.type
_entity.pdbx_description
1 polymer ?
#
loop_
_entity_poly.entity_id
_entity_poly.type
_entity_poly.pdbx_seq_one_letter_code
_entity_poly.pdbx_strand_id
1 'polypeptide(L)'
;MFRRKYEFKPDRVGSGFFSKLYLTRRQRLQLLKWVLYALVLVALSLVQDVILSRVSFGGATTDLVCMGMLLLCLMLPTDDCAVFAVVCSVMFYFSGSAPGTYAIAYLTGLGIVFNIFRYAYLRKSFGSTFFCAAAALMCYELLVFITGLLLQTTIGERFVYFCLTGAISVAVMPLLYPVFLSIGKIGGESWKE
;
A
#
# COMPACT_ATOMS: atom_id res chain seq x y z
N MET A 1 -26.01 35.11 33.56
CA MET A 1 -25.51 33.95 32.76
C MET A 1 -24.44 34.49 31.81
N PHE A 2 -23.17 34.53 32.25
CA PHE A 2 -22.07 35.11 31.47
C PHE A 2 -21.46 34.09 30.54
N ARG A 3 -21.75 34.18 29.21
CA ARG A 3 -20.99 33.46 28.18
C ARG A 3 -19.58 34.03 28.08
N ARG A 4 -18.58 33.35 28.64
CA ARG A 4 -17.17 33.64 28.34
C ARG A 4 -16.94 33.39 26.85
N LYS A 5 -16.78 34.46 26.05
CA LYS A 5 -16.21 34.39 24.73
C LYS A 5 -14.75 33.94 24.90
N TYR A 6 -14.47 32.71 24.45
CA TYR A 6 -13.08 32.30 24.26
C TYR A 6 -12.51 33.11 23.10
N GLU A 7 -11.84 34.20 23.39
CA GLU A 7 -10.99 34.87 22.40
C GLU A 7 -9.83 33.93 22.06
N PHE A 8 -9.84 33.41 20.85
CA PHE A 8 -8.71 32.70 20.26
C PHE A 8 -7.56 33.71 20.08
N LYS A 9 -6.62 33.76 21.03
CA LYS A 9 -5.39 34.50 20.84
C LYS A 9 -4.48 33.66 19.95
N PRO A 10 -4.21 34.06 18.70
CA PRO A 10 -3.22 33.37 17.89
C PRO A 10 -1.86 33.54 18.61
N ASP A 11 -1.21 32.41 18.89
CA ASP A 11 0.14 32.43 19.43
C ASP A 11 1.03 33.27 18.52
N ARG A 12 1.63 34.32 19.07
CA ARG A 12 2.62 35.14 18.38
C ARG A 12 3.85 34.26 18.10
N VAL A 13 3.85 33.60 16.97
CA VAL A 13 5.00 32.85 16.49
C VAL A 13 6.06 33.88 16.09
N GLY A 14 7.16 33.92 16.81
CA GLY A 14 8.29 34.80 16.52
C GLY A 14 8.76 34.60 15.08
N SER A 15 9.09 35.69 14.38
CA SER A 15 9.48 35.75 12.96
C SER A 15 10.89 35.19 12.69
N GLY A 16 11.26 34.07 13.30
CA GLY A 16 12.51 33.36 13.05
C GLY A 16 12.38 32.34 11.89
N PHE A 17 13.45 32.07 11.17
CA PHE A 17 13.54 31.06 10.12
C PHE A 17 13.00 29.69 10.57
N PHE A 18 13.17 29.35 11.84
CA PHE A 18 12.63 28.13 12.45
C PHE A 18 11.12 28.18 12.69
N SER A 19 10.47 29.35 12.68
CA SER A 19 9.02 29.42 12.84
C SER A 19 8.27 28.94 11.61
N LYS A 20 8.90 28.96 10.43
CA LYS A 20 8.38 28.38 9.18
C LYS A 20 8.45 26.86 9.16
N LEU A 21 9.26 26.25 10.03
CA LEU A 21 9.41 24.79 10.18
C LEU A 21 8.46 24.20 11.24
N TYR A 22 7.63 25.03 11.89
CA TYR A 22 6.66 24.52 12.86
C TYR A 22 5.50 23.82 12.14
N LEU A 23 5.63 22.52 12.02
CA LEU A 23 4.54 21.64 11.56
C LEU A 23 3.35 21.76 12.53
N THR A 24 2.18 22.05 12.01
CA THR A 24 0.94 22.00 12.79
C THR A 24 0.74 20.57 13.34
N ARG A 25 0.00 20.43 14.44
CA ARG A 25 -0.30 19.10 15.01
C ARG A 25 -0.86 18.13 13.98
N ARG A 26 -1.70 18.61 13.06
CA ARG A 26 -2.28 17.82 11.97
C ARG A 26 -1.20 17.32 10.99
N GLN A 27 -0.28 18.19 10.59
CA GLN A 27 0.83 17.83 9.69
C GLN A 27 1.80 16.81 10.33
N ARG A 28 2.07 16.94 11.63
CA ARG A 28 2.90 15.96 12.37
C ARG A 28 2.23 14.57 12.40
N LEU A 29 0.93 14.51 12.62
CA LEU A 29 0.19 13.26 12.62
C LEU A 29 0.13 12.63 11.21
N GLN A 30 -0.03 13.44 10.17
CA GLN A 30 0.06 12.96 8.78
C GLN A 30 1.45 12.41 8.46
N LEU A 31 2.51 13.13 8.82
CA LEU A 31 3.87 12.67 8.64
C LEU A 31 4.13 11.36 9.39
N LEU A 32 3.69 11.27 10.65
CA LEU A 32 3.78 10.03 11.43
C LEU A 32 3.07 8.87 10.75
N LYS A 33 1.88 9.08 10.20
CA LYS A 33 1.12 8.08 9.44
C LYS A 33 1.94 7.55 8.25
N TRP A 34 2.54 8.45 7.46
CA TRP A 34 3.36 8.06 6.31
C TRP A 34 4.63 7.30 6.72
N VAL A 35 5.30 7.75 7.78
CA VAL A 35 6.48 7.05 8.34
C VAL A 35 6.10 5.64 8.81
N LEU A 36 4.95 5.48 9.48
CA LEU A 36 4.48 4.17 9.93
C LEU A 36 4.14 3.24 8.75
N TYR A 37 3.51 3.74 7.69
CA TYR A 37 3.28 2.94 6.48
C TYR A 37 4.59 2.49 5.83
N ALA A 38 5.56 3.39 5.70
CA ALA A 38 6.88 3.04 5.17
C ALA A 38 7.58 1.99 6.04
N LEU A 39 7.53 2.14 7.37
CA LEU A 39 8.13 1.20 8.30
C LEU A 39 7.49 -0.20 8.20
N VAL A 40 6.16 -0.27 8.09
CA VAL A 40 5.47 -1.56 7.91
C VAL A 40 5.85 -2.20 6.57
N LEU A 41 5.93 -1.44 5.47
CA LEU A 41 6.35 -1.99 4.19
C LEU A 41 7.80 -2.51 4.22
N VAL A 42 8.71 -1.78 4.86
CA VAL A 42 10.09 -2.25 5.07
C VAL A 42 10.11 -3.52 5.92
N ALA A 43 9.30 -3.59 6.98
CA ALA A 43 9.19 -4.80 7.79
C ALA A 43 8.63 -5.98 6.98
N LEU A 44 7.63 -5.75 6.12
CA LEU A 44 7.11 -6.79 5.21
C LEU A 44 8.17 -7.27 4.22
N SER A 45 8.97 -6.35 3.64
CA SER A 45 10.08 -6.71 2.76
C SER A 45 11.11 -7.58 3.50
N LEU A 46 11.51 -7.19 4.71
CA LEU A 46 12.43 -7.99 5.51
C LEU A 46 11.86 -9.38 5.84
N VAL A 47 10.58 -9.48 6.19
CA VAL A 47 9.93 -10.78 6.45
C VAL A 47 9.90 -11.62 5.17
N GLN A 48 9.58 -11.02 4.04
CA GLN A 48 9.57 -11.70 2.74
C GLN A 48 10.96 -12.24 2.38
N ASP A 49 12.00 -11.40 2.47
CA ASP A 49 13.34 -11.73 2.01
C ASP A 49 14.07 -12.67 2.97
N VAL A 50 13.88 -12.53 4.29
CA VAL A 50 14.60 -13.33 5.30
C VAL A 50 13.87 -14.63 5.64
N ILE A 51 12.57 -14.59 5.79
CA ILE A 51 11.77 -15.72 6.29
C ILE A 51 11.11 -16.48 5.14
N LEU A 52 10.33 -15.80 4.32
CA LEU A 52 9.48 -16.44 3.34
C LEU A 52 10.23 -16.88 2.08
N SER A 53 11.36 -16.26 1.76
CA SER A 53 12.25 -16.74 0.68
C SER A 53 12.76 -18.16 0.91
N ARG A 54 12.81 -18.59 2.18
CA ARG A 54 13.25 -19.94 2.57
C ARG A 54 12.10 -20.95 2.64
N VAL A 55 10.86 -20.47 2.66
CA VAL A 55 9.66 -21.30 2.78
C VAL A 55 8.92 -21.26 1.45
N SER A 56 9.07 -22.33 0.65
CA SER A 56 8.31 -22.51 -0.57
C SER A 56 7.18 -23.51 -0.36
N PHE A 57 5.96 -23.11 -0.64
CA PHE A 57 4.81 -23.99 -0.67
C PHE A 57 4.59 -24.51 -2.08
N GLY A 58 4.98 -25.78 -2.32
CA GLY A 58 4.86 -26.37 -3.68
C GLY A 58 5.69 -25.66 -4.75
N GLY A 59 6.76 -24.96 -4.39
CA GLY A 59 7.61 -24.19 -5.30
C GLY A 59 7.17 -22.72 -5.50
N ALA A 60 6.04 -22.31 -4.91
CA ALA A 60 5.58 -20.93 -4.89
C ALA A 60 6.04 -20.20 -3.63
N THR A 61 6.33 -18.91 -3.74
CA THR A 61 6.68 -18.00 -2.63
C THR A 61 5.55 -17.01 -2.40
N THR A 62 5.49 -16.40 -1.23
CA THR A 62 4.52 -15.34 -0.94
C THR A 62 5.04 -13.99 -1.42
N ASP A 63 4.19 -13.19 -2.06
CA ASP A 63 4.50 -11.81 -2.41
C ASP A 63 3.78 -10.81 -1.47
N LEU A 64 4.32 -10.71 -0.24
CA LEU A 64 3.75 -9.86 0.81
C LEU A 64 3.88 -8.37 0.50
N VAL A 65 4.97 -7.98 -0.14
CA VAL A 65 5.24 -6.56 -0.42
C VAL A 65 4.25 -6.03 -1.43
N CYS A 66 4.07 -6.72 -2.57
CA CYS A 66 3.07 -6.35 -3.58
C CYS A 66 1.67 -6.32 -2.98
N MET A 67 1.32 -7.35 -2.18
CA MET A 67 0.03 -7.40 -1.51
C MET A 67 -0.18 -6.23 -0.54
N GLY A 68 0.84 -5.91 0.28
CA GLY A 68 0.81 -4.78 1.20
C GLY A 68 0.67 -3.44 0.48
N MET A 69 1.40 -3.25 -0.62
CA MET A 69 1.33 -2.04 -1.44
C MET A 69 -0.04 -1.86 -2.09
N LEU A 70 -0.58 -2.89 -2.72
CA LEU A 70 -1.91 -2.84 -3.35
C LEU A 70 -3.00 -2.60 -2.31
N LEU A 71 -2.92 -3.25 -1.15
CA LEU A 71 -3.86 -3.04 -0.06
C LEU A 71 -3.83 -1.59 0.45
N LEU A 72 -2.63 -1.01 0.65
CA LEU A 72 -2.49 0.40 1.03
C LEU A 72 -3.02 1.34 -0.06
N CYS A 73 -2.71 1.10 -1.33
CA CYS A 73 -3.26 1.88 -2.44
C CYS A 73 -4.79 1.93 -2.38
N LEU A 74 -5.43 0.81 -2.09
CA LEU A 74 -6.88 0.75 -1.98
C LEU A 74 -7.42 1.47 -0.74
N MET A 75 -6.66 1.54 0.35
CA MET A 75 -7.08 2.21 1.58
C MET A 75 -6.88 3.72 1.56
N LEU A 76 -6.02 4.24 0.71
CA LEU A 76 -5.72 5.67 0.61
C LEU A 76 -6.77 6.42 -0.24
N PRO A 77 -6.97 7.74 0.01
CA PRO A 77 -7.68 8.62 -0.91
C PRO A 77 -7.03 8.61 -2.29
N THR A 78 -7.80 8.85 -3.35
CA THR A 78 -7.32 8.71 -4.73
C THR A 78 -6.08 9.55 -5.05
N ASP A 79 -6.02 10.80 -4.54
CA ASP A 79 -4.89 11.69 -4.76
C ASP A 79 -3.60 11.17 -4.09
N ASP A 80 -3.71 10.76 -2.83
CA ASP A 80 -2.61 10.18 -2.06
C ASP A 80 -2.19 8.82 -2.64
N CYS A 81 -3.16 8.02 -3.14
CA CYS A 81 -2.92 6.73 -3.76
C CYS A 81 -2.01 6.83 -4.97
N ALA A 82 -2.24 7.81 -5.86
CA ALA A 82 -1.44 7.96 -7.07
C ALA A 82 0.04 8.23 -6.74
N VAL A 83 0.30 9.17 -5.84
CA VAL A 83 1.67 9.48 -5.39
C VAL A 83 2.31 8.28 -4.70
N PHE A 84 1.57 7.64 -3.80
CA PHE A 84 2.04 6.47 -3.07
C PHE A 84 2.38 5.30 -4.01
N ALA A 85 1.49 4.99 -4.95
CA ALA A 85 1.69 3.90 -5.90
C ALA A 85 2.96 4.08 -6.74
N VAL A 86 3.24 5.30 -7.21
CA VAL A 86 4.48 5.60 -7.96
C VAL A 86 5.70 5.44 -7.06
N VAL A 87 5.72 6.09 -5.89
CA VAL A 87 6.88 6.04 -4.99
C VAL A 87 7.18 4.61 -4.54
N CYS A 88 6.16 3.87 -4.11
CA CYS A 88 6.37 2.50 -3.63
C CYS A 88 6.76 1.52 -4.73
N SER A 89 6.20 1.62 -5.93
CA SER A 89 6.59 0.74 -7.04
C SER A 89 8.04 0.99 -7.50
N VAL A 90 8.50 2.24 -7.46
CA VAL A 90 9.90 2.59 -7.71
C VAL A 90 10.80 2.02 -6.59
N MET A 91 10.42 2.17 -5.32
CA MET A 91 11.17 1.60 -4.19
C MET A 91 11.22 0.07 -4.26
N PHE A 92 10.11 -0.57 -4.63
CA PHE A 92 10.04 -2.02 -4.84
C PHE A 92 11.00 -2.49 -5.95
N TYR A 93 11.11 -1.74 -7.04
CA TYR A 93 12.06 -2.04 -8.10
C TYR A 93 13.51 -1.93 -7.60
N PHE A 94 13.85 -0.86 -6.87
CA PHE A 94 15.20 -0.67 -6.33
C PHE A 94 15.58 -1.67 -5.23
N SER A 95 14.61 -2.27 -4.54
CA SER A 95 14.87 -3.34 -3.55
C SER A 95 15.34 -4.65 -4.20
N GLY A 96 15.28 -4.76 -5.53
CA GLY A 96 15.65 -5.97 -6.26
C GLY A 96 14.58 -7.08 -6.22
N SER A 97 13.44 -6.84 -5.58
CA SER A 97 12.35 -7.81 -5.48
C SER A 97 11.44 -7.83 -6.72
N ALA A 98 11.52 -6.79 -7.56
CA ALA A 98 10.70 -6.69 -8.76
C ALA A 98 11.26 -7.54 -9.90
N PRO A 99 10.40 -8.24 -10.68
CA PRO A 99 10.83 -9.09 -11.79
C PRO A 99 11.39 -8.29 -12.99
N GLY A 100 11.16 -6.98 -13.05
CA GLY A 100 11.66 -6.10 -14.11
C GLY A 100 11.06 -4.69 -14.01
N THR A 101 11.52 -3.78 -14.89
CA THR A 101 11.05 -2.38 -14.92
C THR A 101 9.55 -2.26 -15.22
N TYR A 102 8.96 -3.20 -15.93
CA TYR A 102 7.53 -3.26 -16.22
C TYR A 102 6.67 -3.42 -14.95
N ALA A 103 7.23 -3.99 -13.88
CA ALA A 103 6.54 -4.13 -12.61
C ALA A 103 6.14 -2.75 -12.01
N ILE A 104 6.95 -1.71 -12.23
CA ILE A 104 6.63 -0.33 -11.82
C ILE A 104 5.32 0.12 -12.46
N ALA A 105 5.19 -0.06 -13.78
CA ALA A 105 4.01 0.34 -14.51
C ALA A 105 2.77 -0.46 -14.09
N TYR A 106 2.92 -1.77 -13.89
CA TYR A 106 1.81 -2.65 -13.50
C TYR A 106 1.33 -2.35 -12.09
N LEU A 107 2.23 -2.26 -11.09
CA LEU A 107 1.83 -1.96 -9.72
C LEU A 107 1.20 -0.57 -9.60
N THR A 108 1.80 0.43 -10.25
CA THR A 108 1.24 1.79 -10.26
C THR A 108 -0.13 1.82 -10.94
N GLY A 109 -0.22 1.25 -12.15
CA GLY A 109 -1.45 1.23 -12.92
C GLY A 109 -2.59 0.49 -12.22
N LEU A 110 -2.32 -0.73 -11.75
CA LEU A 110 -3.33 -1.52 -11.05
C LEU A 110 -3.74 -0.88 -9.71
N GLY A 111 -2.77 -0.35 -8.94
CA GLY A 111 -3.07 0.35 -7.70
C GLY A 111 -4.03 1.51 -7.90
N ILE A 112 -3.79 2.35 -8.92
CA ILE A 112 -4.64 3.49 -9.24
C ILE A 112 -6.00 3.03 -9.79
N VAL A 113 -6.02 2.13 -10.78
CA VAL A 113 -7.26 1.67 -11.42
C VAL A 113 -8.19 1.01 -10.42
N PHE A 114 -7.70 0.09 -9.58
CA PHE A 114 -8.53 -0.58 -8.58
C PHE A 114 -8.93 0.34 -7.44
N ASN A 115 -8.12 1.35 -7.09
CA ASN A 115 -8.51 2.39 -6.14
C ASN A 115 -9.69 3.22 -6.67
N ILE A 116 -9.61 3.70 -7.91
CA ILE A 116 -10.69 4.46 -8.57
C ILE A 116 -11.95 3.59 -8.66
N PHE A 117 -11.81 2.33 -9.11
CA PHE A 117 -12.94 1.39 -9.22
C PHE A 117 -13.62 1.19 -7.87
N ARG A 118 -12.85 0.93 -6.82
CA ARG A 118 -13.38 0.77 -5.46
C ARG A 118 -14.08 2.04 -4.98
N TYR A 119 -13.49 3.21 -5.22
CA TYR A 119 -14.03 4.49 -4.76
C TYR A 119 -15.34 4.86 -5.48
N ALA A 120 -15.41 4.56 -6.79
CA ALA A 120 -16.55 4.91 -7.63
C ALA A 120 -17.74 3.94 -7.47
N TYR A 121 -17.47 2.65 -7.32
CA TYR A 121 -18.52 1.61 -7.46
C TYR A 121 -18.80 0.81 -6.19
N LEU A 122 -17.88 0.79 -5.22
CA LEU A 122 -18.02 -0.09 -4.07
C LEU A 122 -18.13 0.69 -2.75
N ARG A 123 -18.89 0.12 -1.80
CA ARG A 123 -18.95 0.64 -0.44
C ARG A 123 -17.63 0.37 0.28
N LYS A 124 -17.26 1.26 1.20
CA LYS A 124 -16.08 1.12 2.06
C LYS A 124 -16.33 0.01 3.09
N SER A 125 -16.12 -1.24 2.70
CA SER A 125 -16.20 -2.39 3.59
C SER A 125 -14.94 -3.25 3.49
N PHE A 126 -14.68 -4.09 4.49
CA PHE A 126 -13.60 -5.06 4.46
C PHE A 126 -13.72 -5.97 3.23
N GLY A 127 -14.92 -6.51 2.98
CA GLY A 127 -15.14 -7.43 1.87
C GLY A 127 -14.85 -6.79 0.50
N SER A 128 -15.26 -5.52 0.28
CA SER A 128 -14.96 -4.84 -0.99
C SER A 128 -13.47 -4.57 -1.16
N THR A 129 -12.79 -4.18 -0.08
CA THR A 129 -11.33 -3.97 -0.11
C THR A 129 -10.59 -5.27 -0.36
N PHE A 130 -11.01 -6.35 0.32
CA PHE A 130 -10.45 -7.68 0.13
C PHE A 130 -10.59 -8.16 -1.31
N PHE A 131 -11.80 -8.06 -1.86
CA PHE A 131 -12.05 -8.50 -3.24
C PHE A 131 -11.24 -7.69 -4.26
N CYS A 132 -11.21 -6.36 -4.13
CA CYS A 132 -10.43 -5.50 -5.02
C CYS A 132 -8.91 -5.78 -4.92
N ALA A 133 -8.39 -5.97 -3.71
CA ALA A 133 -6.98 -6.24 -3.51
C ALA A 133 -6.59 -7.62 -4.06
N ALA A 134 -7.42 -8.63 -3.84
CA ALA A 134 -7.22 -9.96 -4.40
C ALA A 134 -7.23 -9.92 -5.93
N ALA A 135 -8.23 -9.23 -6.53
CA ALA A 135 -8.31 -9.09 -7.98
C ALA A 135 -7.11 -8.31 -8.54
N ALA A 136 -6.70 -7.21 -7.90
CA ALA A 136 -5.53 -6.43 -8.32
C ALA A 136 -4.24 -7.26 -8.27
N LEU A 137 -4.03 -8.05 -7.21
CA LEU A 137 -2.86 -8.91 -7.10
C LEU A 137 -2.87 -10.02 -8.15
N MET A 138 -4.00 -10.69 -8.35
CA MET A 138 -4.11 -11.73 -9.38
C MET A 138 -3.89 -11.16 -10.79
N CYS A 139 -4.39 -9.96 -11.07
CA CYS A 139 -4.10 -9.25 -12.33
C CYS A 139 -2.61 -8.93 -12.46
N TYR A 140 -1.96 -8.50 -11.38
CA TYR A 140 -0.52 -8.21 -11.36
C TYR A 140 0.28 -9.47 -11.69
N GLU A 141 0.06 -10.56 -11.00
CA GLU A 141 0.74 -11.84 -11.23
C GLU A 141 0.54 -12.34 -12.68
N LEU A 142 -0.68 -12.22 -13.20
CA LEU A 142 -0.99 -12.60 -14.57
C LEU A 142 -0.27 -11.73 -15.58
N LEU A 143 -0.21 -10.41 -15.39
CA LEU A 143 0.53 -9.51 -16.27
C LEU A 143 2.04 -9.77 -16.24
N VAL A 144 2.60 -10.03 -15.06
CA VAL A 144 4.01 -10.39 -14.88
C VAL A 144 4.29 -11.72 -15.61
N PHE A 145 3.42 -12.70 -15.48
CA PHE A 145 3.56 -14.00 -16.17
C PHE A 145 3.52 -13.84 -17.69
N ILE A 146 2.51 -13.12 -18.22
CA ILE A 146 2.40 -12.88 -19.68
C ILE A 146 3.63 -12.15 -20.21
N THR A 147 4.10 -11.13 -19.51
CA THR A 147 5.30 -10.38 -19.92
C THR A 147 6.54 -11.26 -19.84
N GLY A 148 6.64 -12.12 -18.82
CA GLY A 148 7.72 -13.10 -18.72
C GLY A 148 7.72 -14.11 -19.88
N LEU A 149 6.55 -14.53 -20.35
CA LEU A 149 6.43 -15.37 -21.54
C LEU A 149 6.87 -14.65 -22.82
N LEU A 150 6.44 -13.40 -23.00
CA LEU A 150 6.81 -12.60 -24.17
C LEU A 150 8.30 -12.30 -24.22
N LEU A 151 8.92 -12.07 -23.07
CA LEU A 151 10.37 -11.86 -22.95
C LEU A 151 11.19 -13.16 -22.89
N GLN A 152 10.54 -14.32 -22.99
CA GLN A 152 11.16 -15.65 -22.90
C GLN A 152 11.94 -15.88 -21.59
N THR A 153 11.60 -15.15 -20.52
CA THR A 153 12.21 -15.32 -19.19
C THR A 153 11.47 -16.35 -18.34
N THR A 154 10.26 -16.73 -18.75
CA THR A 154 9.40 -17.69 -18.03
C THR A 154 8.84 -18.74 -18.99
N ILE A 155 8.64 -19.96 -18.48
CA ILE A 155 8.08 -21.09 -19.24
C ILE A 155 6.59 -21.24 -18.86
N GLY A 156 5.75 -21.66 -19.81
CA GLY A 156 4.31 -21.83 -19.61
C GLY A 156 3.92 -22.76 -18.45
N GLU A 157 4.73 -23.77 -18.17
CA GLU A 157 4.53 -24.71 -17.05
C GLU A 157 4.54 -24.03 -15.67
N ARG A 158 5.13 -22.86 -15.56
CA ARG A 158 5.18 -22.08 -14.31
C ARG A 158 3.90 -21.32 -14.00
N PHE A 159 2.89 -21.36 -14.86
CA PHE A 159 1.61 -20.66 -14.63
C PHE A 159 0.97 -21.02 -13.28
N VAL A 160 0.99 -22.31 -12.93
CA VAL A 160 0.42 -22.81 -11.67
C VAL A 160 1.13 -22.17 -10.46
N TYR A 161 2.45 -21.98 -10.54
CA TYR A 161 3.22 -21.35 -9.46
C TYR A 161 2.84 -19.87 -9.27
N PHE A 162 2.61 -19.14 -10.35
CA PHE A 162 2.14 -17.75 -10.28
C PHE A 162 0.75 -17.66 -9.64
N CYS A 163 -0.17 -18.52 -10.05
CA CYS A 163 -1.51 -18.58 -9.44
C CYS A 163 -1.44 -18.95 -7.96
N LEU A 164 -0.57 -19.87 -7.59
CA LEU A 164 -0.39 -20.29 -6.20
C LEU A 164 0.25 -19.18 -5.37
N THR A 165 1.26 -18.46 -5.89
CA THR A 165 1.86 -17.29 -5.24
C THR A 165 0.80 -16.22 -4.96
N GLY A 166 -0.03 -15.87 -5.93
CA GLY A 166 -1.13 -14.93 -5.74
C GLY A 166 -2.14 -15.41 -4.69
N ALA A 167 -2.55 -16.68 -4.74
CA ALA A 167 -3.50 -17.25 -3.79
C ALA A 167 -2.97 -17.23 -2.34
N ILE A 168 -1.72 -17.62 -2.12
CA ILE A 168 -1.08 -17.61 -0.79
C ILE A 168 -0.96 -16.16 -0.28
N SER A 169 -0.56 -15.23 -1.15
CA SER A 169 -0.43 -13.82 -0.79
C SER A 169 -1.78 -13.20 -0.39
N VAL A 170 -2.86 -13.55 -1.11
CA VAL A 170 -4.24 -13.15 -0.74
C VAL A 170 -4.66 -13.73 0.60
N ALA A 171 -4.28 -14.96 0.93
CA ALA A 171 -4.62 -15.58 2.21
C ALA A 171 -3.98 -14.85 3.43
N VAL A 172 -2.90 -14.14 3.24
CA VAL A 172 -2.24 -13.33 4.30
C VAL A 172 -2.88 -11.96 4.49
N MET A 173 -3.65 -11.47 3.50
CA MET A 173 -4.28 -10.15 3.54
C MET A 173 -5.11 -9.86 4.82
N PRO A 174 -5.93 -10.79 5.34
CA PRO A 174 -6.69 -10.55 6.57
C PRO A 174 -5.84 -10.18 7.78
N LEU A 175 -4.58 -10.61 7.82
CA LEU A 175 -3.62 -10.27 8.88
C LEU A 175 -3.07 -8.85 8.71
N LEU A 176 -2.87 -8.39 7.48
CA LEU A 176 -2.33 -7.06 7.18
C LEU A 176 -3.38 -5.96 7.31
N TYR A 177 -4.63 -6.26 6.97
CA TYR A 177 -5.72 -5.29 6.96
C TYR A 177 -5.90 -4.54 8.28
N PRO A 178 -5.99 -5.19 9.47
CA PRO A 178 -6.17 -4.49 10.74
C PRO A 178 -4.97 -3.61 11.10
N VAL A 179 -3.76 -3.99 10.68
CA VAL A 179 -2.53 -3.20 10.91
C VAL A 179 -2.64 -1.87 10.15
N PHE A 180 -2.93 -1.92 8.86
CA PHE A 180 -3.08 -0.74 8.03
C PHE A 180 -4.27 0.12 8.44
N LEU A 181 -5.38 -0.50 8.85
CA LEU A 181 -6.54 0.21 9.37
C LEU A 181 -6.19 0.98 10.65
N SER A 182 -5.41 0.39 11.55
CA SER A 182 -5.00 1.04 12.81
C SER A 182 -4.13 2.27 12.56
N ILE A 183 -3.20 2.17 11.59
CA ILE A 183 -2.36 3.30 11.17
C ILE A 183 -3.21 4.37 10.48
N GLY A 184 -4.16 3.98 9.65
CA GLY A 184 -5.07 4.89 8.95
C GLY A 184 -5.91 5.78 9.88
N LYS A 185 -6.21 5.31 11.10
CA LYS A 185 -6.93 6.09 12.13
C LYS A 185 -6.09 7.19 12.76
N ILE A 186 -4.77 7.16 12.60
CA ILE A 186 -3.86 8.20 13.10
C ILE A 186 -4.07 9.46 12.24
N GLY A 187 -4.48 10.56 12.86
CA GLY A 187 -4.73 11.83 12.16
C GLY A 187 -6.20 12.23 12.07
N GLY A 188 -7.12 11.41 12.62
CA GLY A 188 -8.53 11.79 12.78
C GLY A 188 -9.38 11.62 11.51
N GLU A 189 -8.86 11.04 10.44
CA GLU A 189 -9.66 10.55 9.33
C GLU A 189 -10.33 9.25 9.77
N SER A 190 -11.48 9.37 10.44
CA SER A 190 -12.27 8.20 10.77
C SER A 190 -12.76 7.56 9.46
N TRP A 191 -12.30 6.36 9.18
CA TRP A 191 -13.01 5.46 8.28
C TRP A 191 -14.39 5.22 8.91
N LYS A 192 -15.38 6.02 8.51
CA LYS A 192 -16.76 5.72 8.83
C LYS A 192 -17.15 4.53 7.95
N GLU A 193 -17.26 3.38 8.60
CA GLU A 193 -17.90 2.20 8.02
C GLU A 193 -19.34 2.50 7.64
#